data_ee30e150f5b3b54b43d72de4d8fb7325
#
_entry.id   ee30e150f5b3b54b43d72de4d8fb7325
#
_cell.length_a   1.000
_cell.length_b   1.000
_cell.length_c   1.000
_cell.angle_alpha   90.00
_cell.angle_beta   90.00
_cell.angle_gamma   90.00
#
_symmetry.space_group_name_H-M   'P 1'
#
loop_
_entity.id
_entity.type
_entity.pdbx_description
1 polymer ?
#
loop_
_entity_poly.entity_id
_entity_poly.type
_entity_poly.pdbx_seq_one_letter_code
_entity_poly.pdbx_strand_id
1 'polypeptide(L)'
;MLPVLDLTDADDDAAGFRTRLREAAHDVGFFYLVGHGVAQAQIDEVLALSRKFFNQPADVKNEISQLKSPQFRGYSRIGGELTNGEVDWREQIDIGPDRQVIDGAEGYWRLQGPNLWPSSPDGFRAAFDAWDHALSALGLRLLRHWAVSLGAQEDVFDAAFAELPATLIKVVRYPGTADTTQGVGAHKDSGVLTLLLVEPGSEGLQVELASGQWIDVPPLRDAFIVNIGELLEVATGGYLRATRHRVLAPPPNTDRVSIPYFLNPALDATIPIIALPAELAARSRGVEADPNNPIYSSYGENAWKSRTRAHPDVAELHHGISPRGNASAY
;
A
#
# COMPACT_ATOMS: atom_id res chain seq x y z
N MET A 1 -19.72 -2.81 -9.15
CA MET A 1 -19.42 -1.89 -8.03
C MET A 1 -18.80 -2.72 -6.93
N LEU A 2 -17.77 -2.22 -6.22
CA LEU A 2 -17.17 -2.93 -5.08
C LEU A 2 -18.14 -3.02 -3.90
N PRO A 3 -18.03 -4.06 -3.04
CA PRO A 3 -18.76 -4.11 -1.77
C PRO A 3 -18.48 -2.91 -0.88
N VAL A 4 -19.47 -2.46 -0.11
CA VAL A 4 -19.33 -1.44 0.92
C VAL A 4 -19.55 -2.11 2.27
N LEU A 5 -18.58 -1.99 3.17
CA LEU A 5 -18.63 -2.56 4.52
C LEU A 5 -18.60 -1.42 5.54
N ASP A 6 -19.51 -1.48 6.51
CA ASP A 6 -19.52 -0.55 7.64
C ASP A 6 -18.84 -1.21 8.85
N LEU A 7 -17.74 -0.63 9.34
CA LEU A 7 -17.01 -1.21 10.46
C LEU A 7 -17.80 -1.12 11.78
N THR A 8 -18.77 -0.21 11.89
CA THR A 8 -19.64 -0.10 13.06
C THR A 8 -20.55 -1.31 13.19
N ASP A 9 -20.88 -2.01 12.09
CA ASP A 9 -21.63 -3.27 12.15
C ASP A 9 -20.92 -4.33 12.99
N ALA A 10 -19.58 -4.25 13.14
CA ALA A 10 -18.82 -5.20 13.96
C ALA A 10 -19.11 -5.07 15.45
N ASP A 11 -19.63 -3.94 15.91
CA ASP A 11 -19.96 -3.69 17.30
C ASP A 11 -21.33 -4.33 17.67
N ASP A 12 -22.27 -4.39 16.71
CA ASP A 12 -23.61 -4.93 16.89
C ASP A 12 -23.74 -6.39 16.42
N ASP A 13 -23.12 -6.75 15.28
CA ASP A 13 -23.12 -8.08 14.66
C ASP A 13 -21.74 -8.47 14.15
N ALA A 14 -20.82 -8.74 15.07
CA ALA A 14 -19.45 -9.13 14.72
C ALA A 14 -19.37 -10.36 13.79
N ALA A 15 -20.27 -11.32 13.94
CA ALA A 15 -20.27 -12.54 13.13
C ALA A 15 -20.70 -12.27 11.69
N GLY A 16 -21.76 -11.49 11.49
CA GLY A 16 -22.22 -11.08 10.18
C GLY A 16 -21.21 -10.17 9.49
N PHE A 17 -20.63 -9.18 10.21
CA PHE A 17 -19.56 -8.32 9.67
C PHE A 17 -18.36 -9.16 9.19
N ARG A 18 -17.84 -10.08 10.01
CA ARG A 18 -16.72 -10.97 9.67
C ARG A 18 -17.01 -11.83 8.44
N THR A 19 -18.25 -12.28 8.28
CA THR A 19 -18.66 -13.04 7.09
C THR A 19 -18.62 -12.17 5.85
N ARG A 20 -19.20 -10.96 5.87
CA ARG A 20 -19.17 -10.01 4.73
C ARG A 20 -17.74 -9.59 4.40
N LEU A 21 -16.92 -9.32 5.42
CA LEU A 21 -15.50 -8.94 5.26
C LEU A 21 -14.71 -10.07 4.57
N ARG A 22 -14.90 -11.31 5.00
CA ARG A 22 -14.26 -12.47 4.39
C ARG A 22 -14.69 -12.68 2.94
N GLU A 23 -16.00 -12.63 2.64
CA GLU A 23 -16.51 -12.82 1.28
C GLU A 23 -16.05 -11.70 0.34
N ALA A 24 -16.05 -10.43 0.75
CA ALA A 24 -15.53 -9.33 -0.04
C ALA A 24 -14.06 -9.52 -0.42
N ALA A 25 -13.24 -9.97 0.53
CA ALA A 25 -11.82 -10.24 0.31
C ALA A 25 -11.59 -11.52 -0.51
N HIS A 26 -12.46 -12.52 -0.40
CA HIS A 26 -12.43 -13.75 -1.18
C HIS A 26 -12.84 -13.52 -2.64
N ASP A 27 -13.94 -12.82 -2.87
CA ASP A 27 -14.53 -12.70 -4.21
C ASP A 27 -13.81 -11.67 -5.08
N VAL A 28 -13.46 -10.52 -4.49
CA VAL A 28 -12.88 -9.38 -5.22
C VAL A 28 -11.49 -8.99 -4.71
N GLY A 29 -11.22 -9.14 -3.39
CA GLY A 29 -10.00 -8.65 -2.77
C GLY A 29 -9.95 -7.13 -2.58
N PHE A 30 -11.04 -6.42 -2.94
CA PHE A 30 -11.21 -4.97 -2.81
C PHE A 30 -12.61 -4.64 -2.29
N PHE A 31 -12.72 -3.62 -1.44
CA PHE A 31 -13.99 -3.12 -0.93
C PHE A 31 -13.85 -1.68 -0.42
N TYR A 32 -14.98 -1.00 -0.23
CA TYR A 32 -15.03 0.26 0.50
C TYR A 32 -15.28 -0.01 1.99
N LEU A 33 -14.57 0.70 2.85
CA LEU A 33 -14.75 0.66 4.30
C LEU A 33 -15.26 2.00 4.79
N VAL A 34 -16.47 2.05 5.31
CA VAL A 34 -17.06 3.20 6.01
C VAL A 34 -17.14 2.91 7.52
N GLY A 35 -17.54 3.88 8.32
CA GLY A 35 -17.63 3.70 9.78
C GLY A 35 -16.29 3.39 10.46
N HIS A 36 -15.17 3.72 9.81
CA HIS A 36 -13.81 3.34 10.18
C HIS A 36 -13.24 4.06 11.41
N GLY A 37 -13.93 5.11 11.91
CA GLY A 37 -13.56 5.83 13.12
C GLY A 37 -12.38 6.82 12.99
N VAL A 38 -11.75 6.94 11.83
CA VAL A 38 -10.74 7.98 11.57
C VAL A 38 -11.47 9.33 11.44
N ALA A 39 -11.01 10.33 12.22
CA ALA A 39 -11.70 11.64 12.25
C ALA A 39 -11.61 12.36 10.89
N GLN A 40 -12.72 12.94 10.44
CA GLN A 40 -12.76 13.71 9.18
C GLN A 40 -11.73 14.84 9.17
N ALA A 41 -11.53 15.53 10.29
CA ALA A 41 -10.51 16.58 10.40
C ALA A 41 -9.09 16.08 10.10
N GLN A 42 -8.77 14.85 10.46
CA GLN A 42 -7.47 14.25 10.16
C GLN A 42 -7.35 13.90 8.66
N ILE A 43 -8.42 13.42 8.05
CA ILE A 43 -8.49 13.17 6.60
C ILE A 43 -8.29 14.47 5.83
N ASP A 44 -9.02 15.53 6.20
CA ASP A 44 -8.93 16.84 5.57
C ASP A 44 -7.54 17.45 5.72
N GLU A 45 -6.90 17.29 6.88
CA GLU A 45 -5.57 17.79 7.17
C GLU A 45 -4.51 17.14 6.28
N VAL A 46 -4.46 15.80 6.19
CA VAL A 46 -3.45 15.12 5.37
C VAL A 46 -3.63 15.42 3.89
N LEU A 47 -4.86 15.56 3.38
CA LEU A 47 -5.13 15.97 2.01
C LEU A 47 -4.69 17.42 1.76
N ALA A 48 -5.02 18.35 2.67
CA ALA A 48 -4.64 19.76 2.54
C ALA A 48 -3.12 19.95 2.58
N LEU A 49 -2.42 19.24 3.47
CA LEU A 49 -0.95 19.28 3.57
C LEU A 49 -0.30 18.67 2.32
N SER A 50 -0.86 17.59 1.79
CA SER A 50 -0.40 16.98 0.52
C SER A 50 -0.50 17.98 -0.64
N ARG A 51 -1.65 18.65 -0.79
CA ARG A 51 -1.86 19.67 -1.80
C ARG A 51 -0.88 20.85 -1.64
N LYS A 52 -0.70 21.34 -0.40
CA LYS A 52 0.26 22.42 -0.12
C LYS A 52 1.68 22.03 -0.48
N PHE A 53 2.11 20.79 -0.20
CA PHE A 53 3.43 20.31 -0.56
C PHE A 53 3.61 20.22 -2.08
N PHE A 54 2.72 19.56 -2.80
CA PHE A 54 2.88 19.38 -4.25
C PHE A 54 2.77 20.67 -5.06
N ASN A 55 2.12 21.70 -4.52
CA ASN A 55 2.05 23.01 -5.15
C ASN A 55 3.30 23.88 -4.95
N GLN A 56 4.30 23.39 -4.19
CA GLN A 56 5.56 24.11 -4.02
C GLN A 56 6.45 24.04 -5.26
N PRO A 57 7.39 24.99 -5.41
CA PRO A 57 8.41 24.94 -6.46
C PRO A 57 9.21 23.63 -6.41
N ALA A 58 9.73 23.25 -7.58
CA ALA A 58 10.45 21.97 -7.70
C ALA A 58 11.73 21.91 -6.84
N ASP A 59 12.43 23.01 -6.65
CA ASP A 59 13.62 23.13 -5.80
C ASP A 59 13.29 22.83 -4.34
N VAL A 60 12.18 23.36 -3.82
CA VAL A 60 11.70 23.10 -2.46
C VAL A 60 11.33 21.61 -2.29
N LYS A 61 10.59 21.03 -3.24
CA LYS A 61 10.25 19.60 -3.19
C LYS A 61 11.51 18.72 -3.23
N ASN A 62 12.51 19.11 -3.99
CA ASN A 62 13.79 18.40 -4.13
C ASN A 62 14.72 18.53 -2.90
N GLU A 63 14.39 19.37 -1.91
CA GLU A 63 15.10 19.37 -0.62
C GLU A 63 15.05 18.00 0.04
N ILE A 64 13.94 17.29 -0.12
CA ILE A 64 13.72 15.92 0.39
C ILE A 64 13.74 14.87 -0.73
N SER A 65 14.50 15.11 -1.81
CA SER A 65 14.60 14.14 -2.90
C SER A 65 14.97 12.75 -2.40
N GLN A 66 14.25 11.73 -2.86
CA GLN A 66 14.49 10.33 -2.54
C GLN A 66 15.90 9.85 -2.91
N LEU A 67 16.54 10.49 -3.89
CA LEU A 67 17.95 10.26 -4.23
C LEU A 67 18.93 10.55 -3.08
N LYS A 68 18.49 11.21 -2.02
CA LYS A 68 19.29 11.47 -0.80
C LYS A 68 19.13 10.39 0.27
N SER A 69 18.24 9.42 0.06
CA SER A 69 17.88 8.41 1.05
C SER A 69 18.19 6.99 0.57
N PRO A 70 19.21 6.33 1.13
CA PRO A 70 19.44 4.89 0.89
C PRO A 70 18.25 4.02 1.28
N GLN A 71 17.32 4.52 2.09
CA GLN A 71 16.13 3.80 2.55
C GLN A 71 14.91 4.00 1.66
N PHE A 72 15.06 4.63 0.49
CA PHE A 72 13.97 4.94 -0.43
C PHE A 72 12.88 5.82 0.22
N ARG A 73 13.28 6.83 1.00
CA ARG A 73 12.39 7.80 1.66
C ARG A 73 12.44 9.15 0.98
N GLY A 74 11.33 9.91 1.07
CA GLY A 74 11.25 11.28 0.58
C GLY A 74 10.59 11.39 -0.79
N TYR A 75 10.84 12.50 -1.46
CA TYR A 75 10.15 12.91 -2.69
C TYR A 75 10.76 12.28 -3.93
N SER A 76 9.90 11.65 -4.73
CA SER A 76 10.19 11.19 -6.08
C SER A 76 9.42 12.06 -7.09
N ARG A 77 10.15 12.64 -8.06
CA ARG A 77 9.57 13.45 -9.14
C ARG A 77 8.74 12.61 -10.11
N ILE A 78 7.98 13.26 -10.98
CA ILE A 78 7.26 12.59 -12.06
C ILE A 78 8.26 11.72 -12.85
N GLY A 79 7.88 10.46 -13.06
CA GLY A 79 8.73 9.49 -13.75
C GLY A 79 9.89 8.94 -12.95
N GLY A 80 9.96 9.20 -11.65
CA GLY A 80 10.98 8.65 -10.75
C GLY A 80 10.66 7.26 -10.21
N GLU A 81 9.52 6.67 -10.56
CA GLU A 81 9.15 5.31 -10.19
C GLU A 81 8.70 4.52 -11.42
N LEU A 82 8.99 3.22 -11.41
CA LEU A 82 8.65 2.30 -12.49
C LEU A 82 7.69 1.22 -11.97
N THR A 83 6.69 0.89 -12.79
CA THR A 83 5.87 -0.32 -12.61
C THR A 83 5.98 -1.17 -13.86
N ASN A 84 6.35 -2.44 -13.72
CA ASN A 84 6.61 -3.37 -14.84
C ASN A 84 7.66 -2.85 -15.85
N GLY A 85 8.64 -2.07 -15.37
CA GLY A 85 9.67 -1.48 -16.21
C GLY A 85 9.22 -0.26 -17.01
N GLU A 86 7.96 0.16 -16.90
CA GLU A 86 7.41 1.35 -17.54
C GLU A 86 7.30 2.50 -16.52
N VAL A 87 7.44 3.73 -17.01
CA VAL A 87 7.43 4.94 -16.19
C VAL A 87 6.02 5.24 -15.70
N ASP A 88 5.86 5.40 -14.38
CA ASP A 88 4.63 5.89 -13.78
C ASP A 88 4.55 7.43 -13.87
N TRP A 89 3.38 7.92 -14.29
CA TRP A 89 3.12 9.36 -14.38
C TRP A 89 2.57 9.90 -13.06
N ARG A 90 3.46 9.98 -12.08
CA ARG A 90 3.15 10.50 -10.74
C ARG A 90 4.37 11.12 -10.08
N GLU A 91 4.12 12.01 -9.14
CA GLU A 91 5.09 12.45 -8.15
C GLU A 91 4.61 12.01 -6.76
N GLN A 92 5.53 11.75 -5.82
CA GLN A 92 5.13 11.21 -4.53
C GLN A 92 6.14 11.50 -3.42
N ILE A 93 5.70 11.32 -2.17
CA ILE A 93 6.57 11.21 -1.00
C ILE A 93 6.37 9.83 -0.40
N ASP A 94 7.47 9.13 -0.14
CA ASP A 94 7.50 7.86 0.58
C ASP A 94 7.91 8.09 2.04
N ILE A 95 7.02 7.72 2.96
CA ILE A 95 7.18 7.86 4.41
C ILE A 95 7.04 6.48 5.04
N GLY A 96 8.04 6.06 5.81
CA GLY A 96 7.96 4.84 6.63
C GLY A 96 8.16 5.17 8.10
N PRO A 97 8.33 4.15 8.96
CA PRO A 97 8.68 4.38 10.35
C PRO A 97 10.03 5.11 10.48
N ASP A 98 10.05 6.19 11.26
CA ASP A 98 11.26 7.01 11.46
C ASP A 98 12.17 6.33 12.51
N ARG A 99 13.26 5.73 12.05
CA ARG A 99 14.15 4.88 12.86
C ARG A 99 15.61 5.21 12.61
N GLN A 100 16.47 4.74 13.51
CA GLN A 100 17.91 4.81 13.31
C GLN A 100 18.34 3.81 12.24
N VAL A 101 19.36 4.19 11.46
CA VAL A 101 20.04 3.30 10.52
C VAL A 101 20.72 2.17 11.29
N ILE A 102 20.72 0.97 10.72
CA ILE A 102 21.49 -0.17 11.24
C ILE A 102 22.87 -0.12 10.59
N ASP A 103 23.91 0.08 11.39
CA ASP A 103 25.29 0.10 10.89
C ASP A 103 25.67 -1.26 10.27
N GLY A 104 26.23 -1.23 9.05
CA GLY A 104 26.59 -2.44 8.34
C GLY A 104 25.41 -3.27 7.83
N ALA A 105 24.19 -2.68 7.77
CA ALA A 105 23.00 -3.39 7.28
C ALA A 105 23.21 -4.01 5.90
N GLU A 106 22.73 -5.25 5.75
CA GLU A 106 22.70 -5.97 4.49
C GLU A 106 21.28 -6.32 4.06
N GLY A 107 21.10 -6.58 2.76
CA GLY A 107 19.80 -6.94 2.20
C GLY A 107 18.70 -5.95 2.57
N TYR A 108 17.55 -6.47 2.99
CA TYR A 108 16.37 -5.66 3.32
C TYR A 108 16.53 -4.81 4.60
N TRP A 109 17.48 -5.10 5.48
CA TRP A 109 17.75 -4.25 6.63
C TRP A 109 18.20 -2.84 6.25
N ARG A 110 18.70 -2.66 5.02
CA ARG A 110 19.00 -1.33 4.44
C ARG A 110 17.77 -0.45 4.25
N LEU A 111 16.57 -1.00 4.34
CA LEU A 111 15.30 -0.23 4.29
C LEU A 111 15.00 0.50 5.59
N GLN A 112 15.64 0.12 6.72
CA GLN A 112 15.46 0.80 7.99
C GLN A 112 16.28 2.08 8.05
N GLY A 113 15.64 3.18 8.41
CA GLY A 113 16.30 4.47 8.61
C GLY A 113 15.33 5.63 8.75
N PRO A 114 15.85 6.86 8.77
CA PRO A 114 15.05 8.06 8.95
C PRO A 114 14.24 8.40 7.71
N ASN A 115 13.16 9.15 7.93
CA ASN A 115 12.46 9.84 6.85
C ASN A 115 13.18 11.12 6.45
N LEU A 116 12.91 11.59 5.23
CA LEU A 116 13.20 12.95 4.79
C LEU A 116 11.91 13.76 4.92
N TRP A 117 11.88 14.67 5.88
CA TRP A 117 10.71 15.49 6.16
C TRP A 117 10.83 16.85 5.46
N PRO A 118 9.76 17.34 4.79
CA PRO A 118 9.80 18.67 4.18
C PRO A 118 9.84 19.75 5.25
N SER A 119 10.58 20.82 4.99
CA SER A 119 10.61 22.01 5.83
C SER A 119 9.30 22.81 5.78
N SER A 120 8.49 22.62 4.73
CA SER A 120 7.20 23.23 4.48
C SER A 120 6.31 22.23 3.72
N PRO A 121 4.97 22.19 3.98
CA PRO A 121 4.22 23.01 4.94
C PRO A 121 4.44 22.60 6.39
N ASP A 122 4.27 23.56 7.30
CA ASP A 122 4.31 23.31 8.76
C ASP A 122 3.29 22.23 9.14
N GLY A 123 3.64 21.42 10.14
CA GLY A 123 2.79 20.36 10.67
C GLY A 123 2.78 19.07 9.85
N PHE A 124 3.43 19.02 8.68
CA PHE A 124 3.43 17.85 7.79
C PHE A 124 3.84 16.57 8.52
N ARG A 125 4.99 16.58 9.22
CA ARG A 125 5.45 15.42 9.99
C ARG A 125 4.43 14.98 11.03
N ALA A 126 3.96 15.89 11.88
CA ALA A 126 3.03 15.55 12.96
C ALA A 126 1.72 14.94 12.45
N ALA A 127 1.18 15.47 11.34
CA ALA A 127 -0.02 14.94 10.72
C ALA A 127 0.18 13.51 10.18
N PHE A 128 1.30 13.24 9.50
CA PHE A 128 1.58 11.91 8.96
C PHE A 128 2.02 10.89 10.01
N ASP A 129 2.67 11.30 11.11
CA ASP A 129 2.91 10.43 12.27
C ASP A 129 1.56 10.02 12.93
N ALA A 130 0.64 10.96 13.10
CA ALA A 130 -0.71 10.67 13.61
C ALA A 130 -1.53 9.80 12.65
N TRP A 131 -1.36 10.01 11.34
CA TRP A 131 -1.99 9.20 10.29
C TRP A 131 -1.51 7.75 10.32
N ASP A 132 -0.19 7.51 10.42
CA ASP A 132 0.38 6.17 10.55
C ASP A 132 -0.20 5.44 11.76
N HIS A 133 -0.26 6.12 12.92
CA HIS A 133 -0.83 5.54 14.13
C HIS A 133 -2.30 5.15 13.99
N ALA A 134 -3.13 6.04 13.43
CA ALA A 134 -4.57 5.77 13.23
C ALA A 134 -4.83 4.61 12.27
N LEU A 135 -4.10 4.58 11.14
CA LEU A 135 -4.29 3.52 10.14
C LEU A 135 -3.66 2.19 10.53
N SER A 136 -2.57 2.20 11.31
CA SER A 136 -2.05 0.97 11.95
C SER A 136 -3.11 0.32 12.84
N ALA A 137 -3.73 1.10 13.72
CA ALA A 137 -4.77 0.59 14.62
C ALA A 137 -5.99 0.05 13.84
N LEU A 138 -6.43 0.79 12.81
CA LEU A 138 -7.53 0.35 11.93
C LEU A 138 -7.21 -0.94 11.19
N GLY A 139 -6.02 -1.02 10.59
CA GLY A 139 -5.60 -2.19 9.83
C GLY A 139 -5.44 -3.44 10.70
N LEU A 140 -4.87 -3.31 11.91
CA LEU A 140 -4.78 -4.42 12.88
C LEU A 140 -6.17 -4.88 13.34
N ARG A 141 -7.13 -3.95 13.55
CA ARG A 141 -8.51 -4.32 13.85
C ARG A 141 -9.13 -5.17 12.73
N LEU A 142 -8.91 -4.81 11.47
CA LEU A 142 -9.39 -5.61 10.32
C LEU A 142 -8.71 -6.98 10.26
N LEU A 143 -7.40 -7.07 10.49
CA LEU A 143 -6.68 -8.35 10.50
C LEU A 143 -7.24 -9.31 11.56
N ARG A 144 -7.57 -8.83 12.76
CA ARG A 144 -8.20 -9.62 13.81
C ARG A 144 -9.58 -10.14 13.40
N HIS A 145 -10.40 -9.30 12.75
CA HIS A 145 -11.68 -9.75 12.21
C HIS A 145 -11.50 -10.83 11.13
N TRP A 146 -10.50 -10.69 10.22
CA TRP A 146 -10.20 -11.76 9.26
C TRP A 146 -9.71 -13.03 9.94
N ALA A 147 -8.79 -12.95 10.90
CA ALA A 147 -8.30 -14.11 11.64
C ALA A 147 -9.45 -14.97 12.17
N VAL A 148 -10.38 -14.36 12.91
CA VAL A 148 -11.56 -15.06 13.45
C VAL A 148 -12.46 -15.60 12.34
N SER A 149 -12.68 -14.83 11.27
CA SER A 149 -13.53 -15.25 10.14
C SER A 149 -12.97 -16.44 9.36
N LEU A 150 -11.67 -16.65 9.44
CA LEU A 150 -10.92 -17.75 8.82
C LEU A 150 -10.72 -18.94 9.76
N GLY A 151 -11.30 -18.88 10.98
CA GLY A 151 -11.20 -19.94 11.97
C GLY A 151 -9.91 -19.95 12.80
N ALA A 152 -9.12 -18.88 12.72
CA ALA A 152 -7.90 -18.71 13.51
C ALA A 152 -8.15 -17.97 14.83
N GLN A 153 -7.15 -17.95 15.72
CA GLN A 153 -7.15 -17.09 16.89
C GLN A 153 -7.10 -15.62 16.46
N GLU A 154 -7.77 -14.75 17.20
CA GLU A 154 -7.90 -13.33 16.88
C GLU A 154 -6.53 -12.63 16.72
N ASP A 155 -5.57 -13.02 17.54
CA ASP A 155 -4.22 -12.45 17.66
C ASP A 155 -3.16 -13.15 16.78
N VAL A 156 -3.56 -14.06 15.90
CA VAL A 156 -2.62 -14.90 15.11
C VAL A 156 -1.58 -14.10 14.33
N PHE A 157 -1.93 -12.90 13.92
CA PHE A 157 -1.03 -12.00 13.17
C PHE A 157 -0.26 -11.01 14.06
N ASP A 158 -0.69 -10.79 15.31
CA ASP A 158 -0.20 -9.70 16.16
C ASP A 158 1.32 -9.72 16.35
N ALA A 159 1.92 -10.89 16.50
CA ALA A 159 3.37 -11.03 16.68
C ALA A 159 4.19 -10.45 15.51
N ALA A 160 3.67 -10.53 14.29
CA ALA A 160 4.35 -9.99 13.10
C ALA A 160 4.38 -8.45 13.06
N PHE A 161 3.53 -7.79 13.85
CA PHE A 161 3.39 -6.33 13.91
C PHE A 161 3.80 -5.73 15.27
N ALA A 162 4.19 -6.56 16.26
CA ALA A 162 4.29 -6.14 17.66
C ALA A 162 5.41 -5.13 17.93
N GLU A 163 6.61 -5.31 17.35
CA GLU A 163 7.77 -4.51 17.75
C GLU A 163 8.14 -3.44 16.74
N LEU A 164 8.35 -3.83 15.48
CA LEU A 164 8.93 -2.95 14.47
C LEU A 164 8.21 -3.09 13.12
N PRO A 165 6.89 -2.84 13.03
CA PRO A 165 6.18 -2.92 11.74
C PRO A 165 6.83 -1.97 10.74
N ALA A 166 6.95 -2.42 9.50
CA ALA A 166 7.56 -1.65 8.41
C ALA A 166 6.47 -1.02 7.52
N THR A 167 5.55 -0.30 8.16
CA THR A 167 4.48 0.44 7.49
C THR A 167 5.02 1.40 6.43
N LEU A 168 4.20 1.75 5.48
CA LEU A 168 4.56 2.69 4.44
C LEU A 168 3.37 3.56 4.08
N ILE A 169 3.59 4.87 4.04
CA ILE A 169 2.66 5.82 3.46
C ILE A 169 3.27 6.32 2.15
N LYS A 170 2.49 6.31 1.09
CA LYS A 170 2.81 7.09 -0.12
C LYS A 170 1.83 8.25 -0.21
N VAL A 171 2.35 9.47 -0.27
CA VAL A 171 1.56 10.65 -0.60
C VAL A 171 1.74 10.87 -2.09
N VAL A 172 0.70 10.72 -2.88
CA VAL A 172 0.83 10.64 -4.35
C VAL A 172 -0.01 11.70 -5.04
N ARG A 173 0.60 12.40 -6.01
CA ARG A 173 -0.10 13.26 -6.96
C ARG A 173 0.10 12.75 -8.38
N TYR A 174 -0.97 12.68 -9.13
CA TYR A 174 -1.01 12.36 -10.56
C TYR A 174 -1.40 13.63 -11.33
N PRO A 175 -0.47 14.36 -11.93
CA PRO A 175 -0.81 15.51 -12.77
C PRO A 175 -1.52 15.06 -14.04
N GLY A 176 -2.51 15.83 -14.49
CA GLY A 176 -3.18 15.55 -15.75
C GLY A 176 -2.27 15.68 -16.96
N THR A 177 -2.40 14.74 -17.89
CA THR A 177 -1.57 14.68 -19.08
C THR A 177 -2.33 14.09 -20.28
N ALA A 178 -1.86 14.41 -21.49
CA ALA A 178 -2.24 13.74 -22.73
C ALA A 178 -1.15 12.78 -23.24
N ASP A 179 0.03 12.76 -22.60
CA ASP A 179 1.22 12.07 -23.12
C ASP A 179 1.25 10.58 -22.79
N THR A 180 0.54 10.18 -21.73
CA THR A 180 0.45 8.78 -21.30
C THR A 180 -0.90 8.49 -20.64
N THR A 181 -1.29 7.21 -20.65
CA THR A 181 -2.45 6.73 -19.90
C THR A 181 -2.06 6.05 -18.59
N GLN A 182 -0.76 5.77 -18.34
CA GLN A 182 -0.30 5.09 -17.15
C GLN A 182 0.01 6.07 -16.03
N GLY A 183 -0.85 6.16 -15.03
CA GLY A 183 -0.54 6.76 -13.73
C GLY A 183 0.29 5.80 -12.87
N VAL A 184 -0.19 4.55 -12.74
CA VAL A 184 0.52 3.38 -12.17
C VAL A 184 0.18 2.14 -12.97
N GLY A 185 1.18 1.37 -13.35
CA GLY A 185 1.00 0.11 -14.06
C GLY A 185 0.24 -0.94 -13.25
N ALA A 186 -0.29 -1.96 -13.94
CA ALA A 186 -1.05 -3.02 -13.30
C ALA A 186 -0.15 -3.88 -12.39
N HIS A 187 -0.47 -3.98 -11.10
CA HIS A 187 0.31 -4.70 -10.09
C HIS A 187 -0.58 -5.27 -8.98
N LYS A 188 0.00 -6.09 -8.11
CA LYS A 188 -0.51 -6.47 -6.79
C LYS A 188 0.35 -5.82 -5.72
N ASP A 189 -0.21 -5.52 -4.55
CA ASP A 189 0.57 -5.04 -3.41
C ASP A 189 1.31 -6.18 -2.75
N SER A 190 2.61 -6.05 -2.56
CA SER A 190 3.48 -7.10 -2.01
C SER A 190 3.38 -7.29 -0.49
N GLY A 191 2.62 -6.42 0.21
CA GLY A 191 2.44 -6.43 1.66
C GLY A 191 1.26 -7.27 2.13
N VAL A 192 0.69 -6.87 3.26
CA VAL A 192 -0.44 -7.56 3.89
C VAL A 192 -1.78 -6.91 3.55
N LEU A 193 -1.88 -5.60 3.75
CA LEU A 193 -3.12 -4.84 3.61
C LEU A 193 -2.84 -3.41 3.18
N THR A 194 -3.67 -2.88 2.29
CA THR A 194 -3.64 -1.47 1.89
C THR A 194 -4.94 -0.77 2.29
N LEU A 195 -4.81 0.39 2.93
CA LEU A 195 -5.88 1.33 3.22
C LEU A 195 -5.65 2.57 2.35
N LEU A 196 -6.46 2.77 1.34
CA LEU A 196 -6.28 3.85 0.37
C LEU A 196 -7.26 4.97 0.59
N LEU A 197 -6.75 6.16 0.93
CA LEU A 197 -7.50 7.40 0.85
C LEU A 197 -7.36 7.99 -0.55
N VAL A 198 -8.49 8.31 -1.18
CA VAL A 198 -8.53 9.03 -2.46
C VAL A 198 -9.28 10.33 -2.29
N GLU A 199 -8.73 11.42 -2.80
CA GLU A 199 -9.37 12.72 -2.76
C GLU A 199 -10.73 12.69 -3.48
N PRO A 200 -11.80 13.24 -2.88
CA PRO A 200 -13.13 13.25 -3.48
C PRO A 200 -13.15 13.86 -4.90
N GLY A 201 -13.89 13.23 -5.80
CA GLY A 201 -14.00 13.68 -7.19
C GLY A 201 -12.85 13.25 -8.11
N SER A 202 -11.84 12.55 -7.57
CA SER A 202 -10.77 11.97 -8.37
C SER A 202 -11.19 10.66 -9.01
N GLU A 203 -10.68 10.37 -10.22
CA GLU A 203 -10.93 9.14 -10.96
C GLU A 203 -9.61 8.43 -11.31
N GLY A 204 -9.68 7.26 -11.95
CA GLY A 204 -8.56 6.57 -12.56
C GLY A 204 -8.12 5.28 -11.89
N LEU A 205 -8.53 4.98 -10.64
CA LEU A 205 -8.28 3.65 -10.06
C LEU A 205 -9.14 2.61 -10.77
N GLN A 206 -8.51 1.53 -11.22
CA GLN A 206 -9.17 0.37 -11.82
C GLN A 206 -8.71 -0.93 -11.16
N VAL A 207 -9.63 -1.87 -11.03
CA VAL A 207 -9.41 -3.20 -10.44
C VAL A 207 -9.79 -4.28 -11.45
N GLU A 208 -8.97 -5.34 -11.55
CA GLU A 208 -9.19 -6.47 -12.44
C GLU A 208 -10.03 -7.54 -11.73
N LEU A 209 -11.25 -7.78 -12.24
CA LEU A 209 -12.11 -8.84 -11.72
C LEU A 209 -11.57 -10.23 -12.13
N ALA A 210 -12.11 -11.29 -11.52
CA ALA A 210 -11.76 -12.67 -11.86
C ALA A 210 -12.05 -13.05 -13.34
N SER A 211 -12.94 -12.30 -13.99
CA SER A 211 -13.24 -12.43 -15.43
C SER A 211 -12.17 -11.82 -16.35
N GLY A 212 -11.16 -11.13 -15.80
CA GLY A 212 -10.20 -10.31 -16.57
C GLY A 212 -10.73 -8.92 -16.95
N GLN A 213 -11.97 -8.59 -16.59
CA GLN A 213 -12.54 -7.27 -16.81
C GLN A 213 -12.00 -6.25 -15.82
N TRP A 214 -11.55 -5.09 -16.32
CA TRP A 214 -11.21 -3.94 -15.51
C TRP A 214 -12.46 -3.12 -15.19
N ILE A 215 -12.63 -2.76 -13.93
CA ILE A 215 -13.71 -1.89 -13.45
C ILE A 215 -13.14 -0.63 -12.81
N ASP A 216 -13.80 0.50 -13.01
CA ASP A 216 -13.47 1.75 -12.33
C ASP A 216 -13.88 1.68 -10.86
N VAL A 217 -13.04 2.27 -10.01
CA VAL A 217 -13.26 2.39 -8.56
C VAL A 217 -13.21 3.85 -8.17
N PRO A 218 -14.33 4.60 -8.34
CA PRO A 218 -14.39 5.99 -7.91
C PRO A 218 -14.31 6.10 -6.40
N PRO A 219 -13.77 7.22 -5.85
CA PRO A 219 -13.81 7.45 -4.41
C PRO A 219 -15.24 7.54 -3.90
N LEU A 220 -15.50 6.89 -2.78
CA LEU A 220 -16.74 7.03 -2.02
C LEU A 220 -16.45 7.99 -0.86
N ARG A 221 -17.40 8.90 -0.60
CA ARG A 221 -17.30 9.84 0.51
C ARG A 221 -17.20 9.09 1.84
N ASP A 222 -16.35 9.58 2.74
CA ASP A 222 -16.15 9.05 4.08
C ASP A 222 -15.77 7.54 4.07
N ALA A 223 -15.04 7.09 3.05
CA ALA A 223 -14.61 5.70 2.91
C ALA A 223 -13.12 5.57 2.57
N PHE A 224 -12.49 4.53 3.11
CA PHE A 224 -11.26 4.00 2.54
C PHE A 224 -11.58 2.94 1.48
N ILE A 225 -10.75 2.87 0.44
CA ILE A 225 -10.68 1.69 -0.43
C ILE A 225 -9.66 0.75 0.21
N VAL A 226 -10.06 -0.48 0.47
CA VAL A 226 -9.23 -1.48 1.15
C VAL A 226 -8.94 -2.62 0.20
N ASN A 227 -7.68 -3.06 0.14
CA ASN A 227 -7.30 -4.24 -0.63
C ASN A 227 -6.30 -5.15 0.08
N ILE A 228 -6.40 -6.43 -0.26
CA ILE A 228 -5.53 -7.51 0.22
C ILE A 228 -4.20 -7.47 -0.54
N GLY A 229 -3.09 -7.65 0.19
CA GLY A 229 -1.76 -7.83 -0.39
C GLY A 229 -1.36 -9.30 -0.55
N GLU A 230 -0.29 -9.54 -1.31
CA GLU A 230 0.18 -10.89 -1.66
C GLU A 230 0.56 -11.74 -0.45
N LEU A 231 1.10 -11.15 0.63
CA LEU A 231 1.42 -11.93 1.84
C LEU A 231 0.18 -12.47 2.55
N LEU A 232 -0.93 -11.73 2.55
CA LEU A 232 -2.17 -12.23 3.14
C LEU A 232 -2.87 -13.25 2.21
N GLU A 233 -2.72 -13.11 0.89
CA GLU A 233 -3.13 -14.12 -0.09
C GLU A 233 -2.38 -15.44 0.18
N VAL A 234 -1.05 -15.39 0.34
CA VAL A 234 -0.21 -16.55 0.66
C VAL A 234 -0.58 -17.16 2.02
N ALA A 235 -0.75 -16.34 3.04
CA ALA A 235 -1.13 -16.78 4.40
C ALA A 235 -2.42 -17.60 4.43
N THR A 236 -3.31 -17.39 3.46
CA THR A 236 -4.60 -18.08 3.35
C THR A 236 -4.66 -19.11 2.21
N GLY A 237 -3.51 -19.48 1.63
CA GLY A 237 -3.44 -20.43 0.51
C GLY A 237 -4.25 -19.99 -0.71
N GLY A 238 -4.37 -18.68 -0.95
CA GLY A 238 -5.17 -18.12 -2.04
C GLY A 238 -6.68 -18.09 -1.78
N TYR A 239 -7.10 -18.21 -0.51
CA TYR A 239 -8.52 -18.00 -0.16
C TYR A 239 -8.86 -16.52 -0.21
N LEU A 240 -8.12 -15.67 0.50
CA LEU A 240 -8.18 -14.21 0.30
C LEU A 240 -7.39 -13.86 -0.96
N ARG A 241 -7.86 -12.87 -1.69
CA ARG A 241 -7.35 -12.56 -3.02
C ARG A 241 -6.57 -11.24 -3.04
N ALA A 242 -5.29 -11.29 -3.38
CA ALA A 242 -4.55 -10.11 -3.83
C ALA A 242 -4.90 -9.83 -5.29
N THR A 243 -5.53 -8.70 -5.55
CA THR A 243 -6.12 -8.40 -6.86
C THR A 243 -5.30 -7.35 -7.60
N ARG A 244 -5.06 -7.61 -8.89
CA ARG A 244 -4.35 -6.66 -9.75
C ARG A 244 -5.17 -5.39 -9.90
N HIS A 245 -4.48 -4.27 -9.77
CA HIS A 245 -5.08 -2.95 -9.91
C HIS A 245 -4.10 -1.99 -10.59
N ARG A 246 -4.61 -0.90 -11.13
CA ARG A 246 -3.83 0.12 -11.83
C ARG A 246 -4.44 1.49 -11.63
N VAL A 247 -3.68 2.54 -11.96
CA VAL A 247 -4.20 3.91 -12.00
C VAL A 247 -3.98 4.49 -13.39
N LEU A 248 -5.04 4.95 -14.01
CA LEU A 248 -4.96 5.74 -15.23
C LEU A 248 -4.53 7.16 -14.91
N ALA A 249 -3.68 7.74 -15.75
CA ALA A 249 -3.30 9.14 -15.64
C ALA A 249 -4.54 10.03 -15.87
N PRO A 250 -4.74 11.07 -15.04
CA PRO A 250 -5.85 12.00 -15.24
C PRO A 250 -5.74 12.75 -16.57
N PRO A 251 -6.88 13.15 -17.18
CA PRO A 251 -6.86 13.96 -18.39
C PRO A 251 -6.24 15.35 -18.14
N PRO A 252 -5.78 16.05 -19.20
CA PRO A 252 -5.21 17.38 -19.10
C PRO A 252 -6.09 18.35 -18.31
N ASN A 253 -5.47 19.25 -17.55
CA ASN A 253 -6.09 20.26 -16.67
C ASN A 253 -6.84 19.67 -15.46
N THR A 254 -6.64 18.41 -15.15
CA THR A 254 -7.07 17.78 -13.89
C THR A 254 -5.85 17.24 -13.16
N ASP A 255 -6.01 16.95 -11.90
CA ASP A 255 -5.04 16.16 -11.16
C ASP A 255 -5.74 15.34 -10.07
N ARG A 256 -5.04 14.33 -9.57
CA ARG A 256 -5.54 13.41 -8.56
C ARG A 256 -4.56 13.35 -7.42
N VAL A 257 -5.04 13.39 -6.18
CA VAL A 257 -4.26 13.08 -4.99
C VAL A 257 -4.81 11.81 -4.34
N SER A 258 -3.90 10.94 -3.90
CA SER A 258 -4.25 9.78 -3.10
C SER A 258 -3.15 9.46 -2.09
N ILE A 259 -3.54 8.81 -0.98
CA ILE A 259 -2.64 8.48 0.11
C ILE A 259 -2.86 7.00 0.46
N PRO A 260 -2.20 6.06 -0.26
CA PRO A 260 -2.18 4.67 0.15
C PRO A 260 -1.33 4.49 1.41
N TYR A 261 -1.89 3.80 2.36
CA TYR A 261 -1.25 3.30 3.56
C TYR A 261 -1.09 1.79 3.47
N PHE A 262 0.13 1.32 3.54
CA PHE A 262 0.45 -0.10 3.50
C PHE A 262 0.74 -0.60 4.91
N LEU A 263 -0.13 -1.44 5.45
CA LEU A 263 0.08 -2.13 6.71
C LEU A 263 1.01 -3.32 6.45
N ASN A 264 2.26 -3.16 6.81
CA ASN A 264 3.28 -4.18 6.61
C ASN A 264 3.87 -4.62 7.95
N PRO A 265 4.19 -5.92 8.12
CA PRO A 265 4.79 -6.43 9.34
C PRO A 265 6.26 -5.98 9.48
N ALA A 266 6.93 -6.40 10.53
CA ALA A 266 8.37 -6.18 10.68
C ALA A 266 9.14 -6.75 9.47
N LEU A 267 10.29 -6.16 9.15
CA LEU A 267 11.08 -6.56 7.96
C LEU A 267 11.48 -8.04 7.97
N ASP A 268 11.78 -8.60 9.12
CA ASP A 268 12.16 -10.02 9.30
C ASP A 268 10.98 -10.94 9.60
N ALA A 269 9.77 -10.36 9.71
CA ALA A 269 8.58 -11.15 10.03
C ALA A 269 8.16 -12.03 8.86
N THR A 270 7.73 -13.23 9.22
CA THR A 270 7.00 -14.15 8.35
C THR A 270 5.54 -14.16 8.79
N ILE A 271 4.62 -13.95 7.85
CA ILE A 271 3.19 -14.03 8.14
C ILE A 271 2.78 -15.50 8.33
N PRO A 272 2.12 -15.86 9.45
CA PRO A 272 1.73 -17.25 9.69
C PRO A 272 0.72 -17.74 8.66
N ILE A 273 0.90 -18.99 8.22
CA ILE A 273 -0.07 -19.66 7.35
C ILE A 273 -1.28 -20.09 8.18
N ILE A 274 -2.46 -19.75 7.73
CA ILE A 274 -3.72 -20.08 8.39
C ILE A 274 -4.18 -21.47 7.96
N ALA A 275 -4.39 -22.35 8.93
CA ALA A 275 -5.04 -23.64 8.72
C ALA A 275 -6.57 -23.40 8.57
N LEU A 276 -7.02 -23.24 7.34
CA LEU A 276 -8.44 -22.97 7.06
C LEU A 276 -9.34 -24.16 7.42
N PRO A 277 -10.57 -23.92 7.92
CA PRO A 277 -11.62 -24.94 7.96
C PRO A 277 -11.81 -25.61 6.58
N ALA A 278 -12.15 -26.90 6.57
CA ALA A 278 -12.23 -27.69 5.33
C ALA A 278 -13.13 -27.07 4.26
N GLU A 279 -14.24 -26.46 4.66
CA GLU A 279 -15.19 -25.78 3.78
C GLU A 279 -14.59 -24.51 3.12
N LEU A 280 -13.75 -23.77 3.83
CA LEU A 280 -13.05 -22.62 3.28
C LEU A 280 -11.86 -23.07 2.43
N ALA A 281 -11.10 -24.07 2.90
CA ALA A 281 -9.98 -24.63 2.15
C ALA A 281 -10.41 -25.17 0.78
N ALA A 282 -11.58 -25.79 0.68
CA ALA A 282 -12.14 -26.28 -0.59
C ALA A 282 -12.46 -25.16 -1.60
N ARG A 283 -12.59 -23.92 -1.15
CA ARG A 283 -12.81 -22.73 -2.00
C ARG A 283 -11.52 -21.98 -2.33
N SER A 284 -10.39 -22.36 -1.73
CA SER A 284 -9.09 -21.71 -2.02
C SER A 284 -8.69 -21.96 -3.47
N ARG A 285 -8.19 -20.89 -4.13
CA ARG A 285 -7.78 -20.92 -5.54
C ARG A 285 -6.31 -21.32 -5.71
N GLY A 286 -5.57 -21.42 -4.60
CA GLY A 286 -4.12 -21.50 -4.60
C GLY A 286 -3.47 -20.13 -4.87
N VAL A 287 -2.16 -20.08 -4.71
CA VAL A 287 -1.35 -18.90 -5.02
C VAL A 287 -0.65 -19.17 -6.33
N GLU A 288 -0.82 -18.28 -7.30
CA GLU A 288 -0.12 -18.38 -8.58
C GLU A 288 1.35 -18.03 -8.38
N ALA A 289 2.23 -18.97 -8.76
CA ALA A 289 3.67 -18.75 -8.71
C ALA A 289 4.13 -18.05 -9.98
N ASP A 290 4.71 -16.85 -9.84
CA ASP A 290 5.41 -16.18 -10.94
C ASP A 290 6.93 -16.34 -10.74
N PRO A 291 7.62 -17.12 -11.60
CA PRO A 291 9.08 -17.30 -11.50
C PRO A 291 9.86 -15.97 -11.62
N ASN A 292 9.28 -15.00 -12.31
CA ASN A 292 9.90 -13.68 -12.48
C ASN A 292 9.60 -12.74 -11.30
N ASN A 293 8.57 -13.01 -10.50
CA ASN A 293 8.21 -12.26 -9.31
C ASN A 293 7.97 -13.17 -8.11
N PRO A 294 9.00 -13.90 -7.61
CA PRO A 294 8.84 -14.81 -6.48
C PRO A 294 8.37 -14.05 -5.23
N ILE A 295 7.42 -14.64 -4.50
CA ILE A 295 7.01 -14.16 -3.18
C ILE A 295 7.85 -14.87 -2.16
N TYR A 296 8.61 -14.11 -1.35
CA TYR A 296 9.43 -14.61 -0.27
C TYR A 296 8.64 -14.76 1.02
N SER A 297 9.10 -15.61 1.93
CA SER A 297 8.43 -15.83 3.22
C SER A 297 8.56 -14.63 4.16
N SER A 298 9.68 -13.90 4.13
CA SER A 298 9.84 -12.66 4.91
C SER A 298 9.34 -11.44 4.15
N TYR A 299 8.72 -10.53 4.88
CA TYR A 299 8.27 -9.28 4.28
C TYR A 299 9.43 -8.45 3.72
N GLY A 300 10.55 -8.37 4.44
CA GLY A 300 11.69 -7.55 4.05
C GLY A 300 12.28 -7.92 2.69
N GLU A 301 12.34 -9.22 2.35
CA GLU A 301 12.80 -9.67 1.03
C GLU A 301 11.85 -9.17 -0.07
N ASN A 302 10.54 -9.24 0.14
CA ASN A 302 9.55 -8.72 -0.80
C ASN A 302 9.65 -7.20 -0.93
N ALA A 303 9.78 -6.48 0.19
CA ALA A 303 9.95 -5.03 0.21
C ALA A 303 11.24 -4.59 -0.50
N TRP A 304 12.36 -5.26 -0.25
CA TRP A 304 13.65 -4.98 -0.89
C TRP A 304 13.58 -5.17 -2.41
N LYS A 305 13.05 -6.31 -2.84
CA LYS A 305 12.79 -6.61 -4.25
C LYS A 305 11.95 -5.52 -4.90
N SER A 306 10.82 -5.16 -4.29
CA SER A 306 9.90 -4.16 -4.81
C SER A 306 10.56 -2.78 -4.91
N ARG A 307 11.27 -2.33 -3.86
CA ARG A 307 11.93 -1.01 -3.83
C ARG A 307 13.04 -0.87 -4.84
N THR A 308 13.91 -1.87 -4.95
CA THR A 308 15.05 -1.82 -5.88
C THR A 308 14.61 -1.85 -7.34
N ARG A 309 13.45 -2.46 -7.65
CA ARG A 309 12.87 -2.47 -8.99
C ARG A 309 12.13 -1.19 -9.34
N ALA A 310 11.37 -0.67 -8.37
CA ALA A 310 10.57 0.53 -8.57
C ALA A 310 11.44 1.81 -8.66
N HIS A 311 12.58 1.85 -7.96
CA HIS A 311 13.47 3.01 -7.90
C HIS A 311 14.91 2.62 -8.26
N PRO A 312 15.18 2.30 -9.56
CA PRO A 312 16.49 1.82 -9.99
C PRO A 312 17.60 2.86 -9.83
N ASP A 313 17.29 4.14 -9.89
CA ASP A 313 18.24 5.24 -9.67
C ASP A 313 18.77 5.30 -8.23
N VAL A 314 17.89 5.13 -7.24
CA VAL A 314 18.26 5.01 -5.82
C VAL A 314 19.04 3.71 -5.57
N ALA A 315 18.58 2.60 -6.18
CA ALA A 315 19.20 1.30 -6.06
C ALA A 315 20.64 1.28 -6.61
N GLU A 316 20.88 1.93 -7.75
CA GLU A 316 22.22 2.07 -8.33
C GLU A 316 23.09 2.99 -7.49
N LEU A 317 22.58 4.17 -7.12
CA LEU A 317 23.34 5.21 -6.41
C LEU A 317 23.84 4.74 -5.04
N HIS A 318 22.98 4.07 -4.25
CA HIS A 318 23.28 3.75 -2.86
C HIS A 318 23.62 2.28 -2.62
N HIS A 319 23.20 1.39 -3.52
CA HIS A 319 23.31 -0.06 -3.29
C HIS A 319 24.11 -0.78 -4.37
N GLY A 320 24.53 -0.07 -5.45
CA GLY A 320 25.29 -0.67 -6.55
C GLY A 320 24.48 -1.71 -7.36
N ILE A 321 23.13 -1.66 -7.27
CA ILE A 321 22.24 -2.57 -7.99
C ILE A 321 21.94 -1.94 -9.36
N SER A 322 22.57 -2.49 -10.42
CA SER A 322 22.38 -1.97 -11.77
C SER A 322 21.03 -2.39 -12.37
N PRO A 323 20.31 -1.49 -13.03
CA PRO A 323 19.03 -1.80 -13.71
C PRO A 323 19.12 -2.91 -14.77
N ARG A 324 20.33 -3.12 -15.32
CA ARG A 324 20.58 -4.08 -16.42
C ARG A 324 20.47 -5.56 -16.04
N GLY A 325 20.43 -5.89 -14.74
CA GLY A 325 20.29 -7.27 -14.26
C GLY A 325 18.87 -7.73 -13.97
N ASN A 326 17.90 -6.79 -13.88
CA ASN A 326 16.54 -7.07 -13.41
C ASN A 326 15.43 -6.57 -14.37
N ALA A 327 15.73 -6.45 -15.66
CA ALA A 327 14.80 -5.90 -16.67
C ALA A 327 13.65 -6.85 -17.05
N SER A 328 13.30 -7.82 -16.21
CA SER A 328 12.05 -8.56 -16.35
C SER A 328 11.51 -8.85 -14.96
N ALA A 329 10.32 -8.38 -14.73
CA ALA A 329 9.39 -8.88 -13.74
C ALA A 329 8.83 -7.84 -12.75
N TYR A 330 7.70 -7.45 -13.09
CA TYR A 330 6.51 -7.53 -12.25
C TYR A 330 5.49 -8.41 -12.95
#